data_d2e8010d7dc26275bb6c57acc2ad0e51
#
_entry.id   d2e8010d7dc26275bb6c57acc2ad0e51
#
_cell.length_a   1.000
_cell.length_b   1.000
_cell.length_c   1.000
_cell.angle_alpha   90.00
_cell.angle_beta   90.00
_cell.angle_gamma   90.00
#
_symmetry.space_group_name_H-M   'P 1'
#
loop_
_entity.id
_entity.type
_entity.pdbx_description
1 polymer ?
#
loop_
_entity_poly.entity_id
_entity_poly.type
_entity_poly.pdbx_seq_one_letter_code
_entity_poly.pdbx_strand_id
1 'polypeptide(L)'
;MREYENENTLHNAIALAVSGDRNSLVVVMEGDDDSFLLKRWVGDSIRVMSGSGGKGQVIRVAQQFERRGQDRVKFVVDRDYDDFASCAVEYPSNVLSSCHHDCFVDVLAAHERLLPTVVDYHLDAARRSRGSKGELVTSLSVEAIVTRCFDLASMLAACRIVDYHHSLGLNFKCFKYVGHSIDDLNTSYIMQRLIESNPSLELEPASFCAEAEAVLCDVRMRSFPPVGDHDLFAALNFVVSKYSSAPSEKTLRVAVVSSLSVAILRRISWCKALEAWSLSYEVAFFVEA
;
A
#
# COMPACT_ATOMS: atom_id res chain seq x y z
N MET A 1 -23.25 -7.89 1.47
CA MET A 1 -23.60 -7.28 2.77
C MET A 1 -22.80 -6.01 3.06
N ARG A 2 -21.74 -5.69 2.25
CA ARG A 2 -20.88 -4.48 2.41
C ARG A 2 -21.43 -3.19 1.76
N GLU A 3 -22.39 -3.28 0.86
CA GLU A 3 -22.97 -2.13 0.11
C GLU A 3 -23.74 -1.11 0.96
N TYR A 4 -23.99 -1.41 2.23
CA TYR A 4 -24.77 -0.56 3.13
C TYR A 4 -23.98 0.04 4.30
N GLU A 5 -22.67 -0.20 4.37
CA GLU A 5 -21.83 0.41 5.40
C GLU A 5 -21.54 1.88 5.03
N ASN A 6 -22.22 2.76 5.70
CA ASN A 6 -22.01 4.20 5.58
C ASN A 6 -21.23 4.73 6.81
N GLU A 7 -20.92 6.00 6.78
CA GLU A 7 -20.21 6.71 7.84
C GLU A 7 -20.86 6.53 9.24
N ASN A 8 -22.18 6.54 9.32
CA ASN A 8 -22.93 6.33 10.57
C ASN A 8 -22.78 4.90 11.09
N THR A 9 -22.71 3.92 10.20
CA THR A 9 -22.53 2.51 10.58
C THR A 9 -21.14 2.30 11.20
N LEU A 10 -20.09 2.82 10.58
CA LEU A 10 -18.73 2.75 11.12
C LEU A 10 -18.64 3.49 12.46
N HIS A 11 -19.17 4.72 12.53
CA HIS A 11 -19.21 5.50 13.76
C HIS A 11 -19.89 4.73 14.90
N ASN A 12 -21.08 4.16 14.65
CA ASN A 12 -21.85 3.43 15.67
C ASN A 12 -21.14 2.14 16.10
N ALA A 13 -20.50 1.42 15.16
CA ALA A 13 -19.73 0.22 15.49
C ALA A 13 -18.55 0.54 16.42
N ILE A 14 -17.83 1.63 16.13
CA ILE A 14 -16.72 2.10 16.98
C ILE A 14 -17.26 2.53 18.35
N ALA A 15 -18.34 3.33 18.39
CA ALA A 15 -18.94 3.79 19.63
C ALA A 15 -19.38 2.64 20.54
N LEU A 16 -19.99 1.58 19.96
CA LEU A 16 -20.34 0.36 20.69
C LEU A 16 -19.10 -0.38 21.21
N ALA A 17 -18.03 -0.47 20.40
CA ALA A 17 -16.79 -1.11 20.80
C ALA A 17 -16.14 -0.42 22.01
N VAL A 18 -16.12 0.92 22.02
CA VAL A 18 -15.56 1.72 23.12
C VAL A 18 -16.44 1.72 24.37
N SER A 19 -17.78 1.70 24.19
CA SER A 19 -18.71 1.74 25.33
C SER A 19 -18.91 0.38 26.00
N GLY A 20 -18.75 -0.69 25.23
CA GLY A 20 -18.97 -2.06 25.72
C GLY A 20 -17.92 -2.54 26.72
N ASP A 21 -16.70 -2.01 26.66
CA ASP A 21 -15.63 -2.32 27.59
C ASP A 21 -14.79 -1.06 27.84
N ARG A 22 -14.73 -0.65 29.11
CA ARG A 22 -13.99 0.57 29.53
C ARG A 22 -12.48 0.46 29.33
N ASN A 23 -11.95 -0.75 29.22
CA ASN A 23 -10.51 -0.99 29.00
C ASN A 23 -10.17 -1.21 27.53
N SER A 24 -11.15 -1.35 26.64
CA SER A 24 -10.90 -1.55 25.22
C SER A 24 -10.43 -0.27 24.53
N LEU A 25 -9.34 -0.40 23.79
CA LEU A 25 -8.86 0.58 22.85
C LEU A 25 -9.23 0.14 21.42
N VAL A 26 -9.52 1.10 20.56
CA VAL A 26 -9.95 0.80 19.18
C VAL A 26 -8.97 1.41 18.18
N VAL A 27 -8.49 0.58 17.25
CA VAL A 27 -7.73 1.03 16.08
C VAL A 27 -8.57 0.79 14.84
N VAL A 28 -8.79 1.82 14.04
CA VAL A 28 -9.53 1.74 12.80
C VAL A 28 -8.57 1.91 11.64
N MET A 29 -8.38 0.86 10.84
CA MET A 29 -7.59 0.89 9.61
C MET A 29 -8.46 1.37 8.43
N GLU A 30 -7.85 1.90 7.38
CA GLU A 30 -8.58 2.35 6.20
C GLU A 30 -9.33 1.23 5.52
N GLY A 31 -8.67 0.09 5.31
CA GLY A 31 -9.20 -1.07 4.61
C GLY A 31 -9.13 -2.37 5.41
N ASP A 32 -9.88 -3.37 4.93
CA ASP A 32 -9.85 -4.72 5.49
C ASP A 32 -8.45 -5.34 5.39
N ASP A 33 -7.79 -5.17 4.23
CA ASP A 33 -6.48 -5.74 3.98
C ASP A 33 -5.44 -5.19 4.96
N ASP A 34 -5.47 -3.87 5.24
CA ASP A 34 -4.57 -3.23 6.21
C ASP A 34 -4.80 -3.75 7.62
N SER A 35 -6.05 -4.04 7.97
CA SER A 35 -6.38 -4.57 9.29
C SER A 35 -5.70 -5.91 9.59
N PHE A 36 -5.39 -6.72 8.56
CA PHE A 36 -4.65 -7.98 8.72
C PHE A 36 -3.20 -7.78 9.16
N LEU A 37 -2.61 -6.61 8.89
CA LEU A 37 -1.26 -6.30 9.35
C LEU A 37 -1.15 -6.27 10.89
N LEU A 38 -2.25 -5.90 11.57
CA LEU A 38 -2.27 -5.76 13.03
C LEU A 38 -3.01 -6.87 13.78
N LYS A 39 -4.14 -7.35 13.27
CA LYS A 39 -5.07 -8.23 14.01
C LYS A 39 -4.42 -9.42 14.73
N ARG A 40 -3.35 -9.97 14.17
CA ARG A 40 -2.65 -11.13 14.76
C ARG A 40 -1.72 -10.76 15.92
N TRP A 41 -1.32 -9.49 15.99
CA TRP A 41 -0.20 -9.04 16.81
C TRP A 41 -0.63 -8.19 17.99
N VAL A 42 -1.90 -7.81 18.07
CA VAL A 42 -2.43 -6.94 19.13
C VAL A 42 -3.03 -7.76 20.27
N GLY A 43 -2.97 -7.19 21.48
CA GLY A 43 -3.56 -7.80 22.68
C GLY A 43 -5.09 -7.76 22.68
N ASP A 44 -5.72 -8.58 23.53
CA ASP A 44 -7.17 -8.73 23.62
C ASP A 44 -7.91 -7.42 23.96
N SER A 45 -7.24 -6.49 24.63
CA SER A 45 -7.77 -5.15 24.93
C SER A 45 -7.73 -4.19 23.74
N ILE A 46 -7.15 -4.58 22.60
CA ILE A 46 -7.08 -3.79 21.38
C ILE A 46 -8.03 -4.35 20.33
N ARG A 47 -9.01 -3.57 19.91
CA ARG A 47 -9.91 -3.95 18.81
C ARG A 47 -9.45 -3.30 17.53
N VAL A 48 -9.09 -4.12 16.54
CA VAL A 48 -8.77 -3.63 15.18
C VAL A 48 -9.99 -3.76 14.30
N MET A 49 -10.45 -2.63 13.79
CA MET A 49 -11.59 -2.50 12.88
C MET A 49 -11.11 -1.95 11.53
N SER A 50 -11.92 -2.05 10.49
CA SER A 50 -11.64 -1.48 9.18
C SER A 50 -12.79 -0.60 8.70
N GLY A 51 -12.44 0.49 8.01
CA GLY A 51 -13.39 1.25 7.21
C GLY A 51 -13.77 0.50 5.94
N SER A 52 -14.89 0.86 5.33
CA SER A 52 -15.35 0.28 4.05
C SER A 52 -15.52 1.33 2.95
N GLY A 53 -15.48 2.60 3.32
CA GLY A 53 -15.69 3.73 2.41
C GLY A 53 -14.41 4.54 2.11
N GLY A 54 -13.22 3.93 2.31
CA GLY A 54 -11.92 4.53 2.02
C GLY A 54 -11.54 5.69 2.96
N LYS A 55 -10.39 6.29 2.68
CA LYS A 55 -9.72 7.34 3.47
C LYS A 55 -10.65 8.47 3.90
N GLY A 56 -11.43 9.01 2.96
CA GLY A 56 -12.33 10.16 3.25
C GLY A 56 -13.41 9.81 4.29
N GLN A 57 -13.97 8.60 4.29
CA GLN A 57 -14.92 8.15 5.30
C GLN A 57 -14.24 8.06 6.67
N VAL A 58 -13.08 7.40 6.72
CA VAL A 58 -12.33 7.20 7.96
C VAL A 58 -11.96 8.54 8.61
N ILE A 59 -11.49 9.51 7.83
CA ILE A 59 -11.14 10.86 8.31
C ILE A 59 -12.38 11.58 8.86
N ARG A 60 -13.55 11.55 8.17
CA ARG A 60 -14.76 12.19 8.67
C ARG A 60 -15.23 11.58 10.00
N VAL A 61 -15.14 10.26 10.13
CA VAL A 61 -15.47 9.58 11.40
C VAL A 61 -14.46 9.97 12.48
N ALA A 62 -13.16 10.02 12.18
CA ALA A 62 -12.12 10.45 13.10
C ALA A 62 -12.38 11.85 13.64
N GLN A 63 -12.77 12.83 12.79
CA GLN A 63 -13.16 14.18 13.19
C GLN A 63 -14.33 14.19 14.17
N GLN A 64 -15.31 13.28 14.00
CA GLN A 64 -16.45 13.19 14.92
C GLN A 64 -16.01 12.71 16.32
N PHE A 65 -15.09 11.73 16.38
CA PHE A 65 -14.54 11.23 17.63
C PHE A 65 -13.64 12.26 18.31
N GLU A 66 -12.80 12.98 17.57
CA GLU A 66 -11.98 14.08 18.08
C GLU A 66 -12.81 15.18 18.72
N ARG A 67 -13.87 15.68 18.03
CA ARG A 67 -14.79 16.71 18.57
C ARG A 67 -15.49 16.29 19.86
N ARG A 68 -15.62 15.00 20.10
CA ARG A 68 -16.24 14.44 21.32
C ARG A 68 -15.22 14.16 22.42
N GLY A 69 -13.93 14.44 22.18
CA GLY A 69 -12.85 14.15 23.13
C GLY A 69 -12.67 12.65 23.40
N GLN A 70 -12.99 11.82 22.41
CA GLN A 70 -12.85 10.36 22.53
C GLN A 70 -11.41 9.98 22.14
N ASP A 71 -10.57 9.81 23.14
CA ASP A 71 -9.14 9.57 23.02
C ASP A 71 -8.75 8.09 22.96
N ARG A 72 -9.72 7.18 23.23
CA ARG A 72 -9.53 5.71 23.16
C ARG A 72 -9.70 5.12 21.76
N VAL A 73 -9.71 5.96 20.73
CA VAL A 73 -9.82 5.53 19.34
C VAL A 73 -8.70 6.20 18.53
N LYS A 74 -7.95 5.40 17.81
CA LYS A 74 -6.98 5.87 16.80
C LYS A 74 -7.36 5.35 15.43
N PHE A 75 -7.07 6.15 14.43
CA PHE A 75 -7.34 5.84 13.04
C PHE A 75 -6.00 5.78 12.29
N VAL A 76 -5.87 4.83 11.37
CA VAL A 76 -4.70 4.72 10.50
C VAL A 76 -5.20 4.76 9.06
N VAL A 77 -4.63 5.66 8.27
CA VAL A 77 -4.98 5.85 6.86
C VAL A 77 -3.72 5.77 6.00
N ASP A 78 -3.90 5.41 4.75
CA ASP A 78 -2.83 5.46 3.79
C ASP A 78 -2.46 6.90 3.45
N ARG A 79 -1.17 7.16 3.22
CA ARG A 79 -0.68 8.47 2.81
C ARG A 79 -1.09 8.80 1.39
N ASP A 80 -1.17 7.79 0.52
CA ASP A 80 -1.39 7.93 -0.91
C ASP A 80 -0.39 8.92 -1.53
N TYR A 81 -0.92 9.93 -2.26
CA TYR A 81 -0.16 11.00 -2.90
C TYR A 81 -0.25 12.35 -2.16
N ASP A 82 -0.53 12.35 -0.85
CA ASP A 82 -0.67 13.57 -0.06
C ASP A 82 0.58 14.46 -0.09
N ASP A 83 1.77 13.85 -0.21
CA ASP A 83 3.05 14.58 -0.37
C ASP A 83 3.15 15.38 -1.68
N PHE A 84 2.27 15.10 -2.62
CA PHE A 84 2.17 15.77 -3.92
C PHE A 84 0.98 16.72 -4.00
N ALA A 85 0.21 16.88 -2.92
CA ALA A 85 -0.87 17.83 -2.86
C ALA A 85 -0.34 19.27 -2.94
N SER A 86 -1.09 20.16 -3.56
CA SER A 86 -0.75 21.59 -3.66
C SER A 86 -0.69 22.31 -2.31
N CYS A 87 -1.36 21.74 -1.30
CA CYS A 87 -1.36 22.21 0.09
C CYS A 87 -1.07 21.04 1.02
N ALA A 88 -0.42 21.32 2.15
CA ALA A 88 -0.18 20.29 3.17
C ALA A 88 -1.51 19.67 3.62
N VAL A 89 -1.57 18.34 3.63
CA VAL A 89 -2.74 17.61 4.13
C VAL A 89 -2.64 17.55 5.65
N GLU A 90 -3.63 18.13 6.33
CA GLU A 90 -3.72 18.09 7.77
C GLU A 90 -4.72 17.02 8.21
N TYR A 91 -4.28 16.15 9.11
CA TYR A 91 -5.12 15.13 9.71
C TYR A 91 -5.59 15.52 11.12
N PRO A 92 -6.78 15.04 11.56
CA PRO A 92 -7.16 15.08 12.97
C PRO A 92 -6.09 14.47 13.88
N SER A 93 -5.98 14.93 15.12
CA SER A 93 -4.95 14.49 16.07
C SER A 93 -5.02 12.99 16.44
N ASN A 94 -6.17 12.37 16.22
CA ASN A 94 -6.41 10.95 16.43
C ASN A 94 -6.15 10.09 15.18
N VAL A 95 -5.70 10.69 14.07
CA VAL A 95 -5.36 10.00 12.82
C VAL A 95 -3.85 9.91 12.68
N LEU A 96 -3.37 8.74 12.33
CA LEU A 96 -2.01 8.43 11.92
C LEU A 96 -2.02 8.07 10.44
N SER A 97 -1.02 8.50 9.68
CA SER A 97 -0.85 8.09 8.29
C SER A 97 0.33 7.14 8.12
N SER A 98 0.29 6.32 7.09
CA SER A 98 1.47 5.58 6.65
C SER A 98 2.63 6.55 6.36
N CYS A 99 3.86 6.06 6.43
CA CYS A 99 5.06 6.85 6.12
C CYS A 99 5.31 6.95 4.62
N HIS A 100 5.00 5.86 3.93
CA HIS A 100 5.07 5.72 2.49
C HIS A 100 3.65 5.75 1.92
N HIS A 101 3.49 5.32 0.67
CA HIS A 101 2.19 5.39 -0.02
C HIS A 101 1.06 4.69 0.76
N ASP A 102 1.31 3.50 1.28
CA ASP A 102 0.34 2.70 2.04
C ASP A 102 1.00 1.88 3.16
N CYS A 103 0.17 1.28 4.00
CA CYS A 103 0.62 0.48 5.15
C CYS A 103 1.42 -0.77 4.76
N PHE A 104 1.13 -1.41 3.63
CA PHE A 104 1.91 -2.57 3.13
C PHE A 104 3.30 -2.14 2.67
N VAL A 105 3.40 -1.01 2.00
CA VAL A 105 4.68 -0.43 1.57
C VAL A 105 5.55 -0.05 2.77
N ASP A 106 4.96 0.43 3.86
CA ASP A 106 5.68 0.66 5.12
C ASP A 106 6.32 -0.64 5.67
N VAL A 107 5.62 -1.77 5.56
CA VAL A 107 6.16 -3.09 5.94
C VAL A 107 7.35 -3.47 5.05
N LEU A 108 7.24 -3.26 3.73
CA LEU A 108 8.34 -3.55 2.80
C LEU A 108 9.56 -2.69 3.08
N ALA A 109 9.36 -1.40 3.38
CA ALA A 109 10.42 -0.48 3.76
C ALA A 109 11.07 -0.83 5.10
N ALA A 110 10.27 -1.30 6.08
CA ALA A 110 10.77 -1.74 7.38
C ALA A 110 11.53 -3.07 7.34
N HIS A 111 11.34 -3.86 6.26
CA HIS A 111 11.93 -5.18 6.06
C HIS A 111 12.53 -5.32 4.65
N GLU A 112 13.64 -4.65 4.39
CA GLU A 112 14.30 -4.55 3.08
C GLU A 112 14.54 -5.92 2.38
N ARG A 113 14.75 -6.99 3.15
CA ARG A 113 14.98 -8.33 2.61
C ARG A 113 13.70 -9.10 2.26
N LEU A 114 12.53 -8.60 2.63
CA LEU A 114 11.29 -9.34 2.45
C LEU A 114 11.00 -9.60 0.96
N LEU A 115 10.96 -8.53 0.18
CA LEU A 115 10.64 -8.64 -1.24
C LEU A 115 11.71 -9.45 -2.02
N PRO A 116 13.02 -9.22 -1.83
CA PRO A 116 14.06 -10.08 -2.40
C PRO A 116 13.89 -11.55 -2.04
N THR A 117 13.57 -11.88 -0.79
CA THR A 117 13.37 -13.27 -0.35
C THR A 117 12.17 -13.92 -1.06
N VAL A 118 11.06 -13.21 -1.19
CA VAL A 118 9.87 -13.69 -1.91
C VAL A 118 10.18 -13.93 -3.38
N VAL A 119 10.88 -13.01 -4.04
CA VAL A 119 11.31 -13.15 -5.44
C VAL A 119 12.23 -14.37 -5.60
N ASP A 120 13.22 -14.50 -4.74
CA ASP A 120 14.19 -15.60 -4.77
C ASP A 120 13.50 -16.97 -4.65
N TYR A 121 12.55 -17.08 -3.71
CA TYR A 121 11.75 -18.30 -3.55
C TYR A 121 10.98 -18.67 -4.83
N HIS A 122 10.36 -17.69 -5.49
CA HIS A 122 9.61 -17.96 -6.74
C HIS A 122 10.51 -18.30 -7.92
N LEU A 123 11.75 -17.83 -7.94
CA LEU A 123 12.72 -18.17 -8.98
C LEU A 123 13.41 -19.51 -8.75
N ASP A 124 13.44 -20.02 -7.53
CA ASP A 124 14.19 -21.21 -7.16
C ASP A 124 13.75 -22.47 -7.97
N ALA A 125 12.45 -22.63 -8.20
CA ALA A 125 11.93 -23.72 -9.02
C ALA A 125 12.41 -23.64 -10.49
N ALA A 126 12.50 -22.41 -11.04
CA ALA A 126 12.98 -22.18 -12.38
C ALA A 126 14.51 -22.41 -12.50
N ARG A 127 15.28 -22.03 -11.49
CA ARG A 127 16.74 -22.27 -11.41
C ARG A 127 17.07 -23.75 -11.38
N ARG A 128 16.24 -24.57 -10.75
CA ARG A 128 16.43 -26.04 -10.72
C ARG A 128 16.05 -26.73 -12.03
N SER A 129 15.42 -26.02 -12.96
CA SER A 129 15.09 -26.58 -14.26
C SER A 129 16.36 -26.77 -15.10
N ARG A 130 16.42 -27.89 -15.85
CA ARG A 130 17.55 -28.16 -16.77
C ARG A 130 17.35 -27.43 -18.10
N GLY A 131 18.44 -26.89 -18.66
CA GLY A 131 18.47 -26.24 -19.96
C GLY A 131 18.58 -24.71 -19.90
N SER A 132 18.53 -24.09 -21.07
CA SER A 132 18.79 -22.63 -21.26
C SER A 132 17.97 -21.73 -20.38
N LYS A 133 16.73 -22.11 -20.05
CA LYS A 133 15.88 -21.33 -19.15
C LYS A 133 16.42 -21.30 -17.70
N GLY A 134 16.90 -22.45 -17.22
CA GLY A 134 17.50 -22.56 -15.89
C GLY A 134 18.81 -21.75 -15.78
N GLU A 135 19.64 -21.79 -16.81
CA GLU A 135 20.89 -21.02 -16.89
C GLU A 135 20.61 -19.52 -16.90
N LEU A 136 19.63 -19.06 -17.69
CA LEU A 136 19.21 -17.66 -17.74
C LEU A 136 18.77 -17.17 -16.36
N VAL A 137 17.88 -17.92 -15.68
CA VAL A 137 17.35 -17.53 -14.36
C VAL A 137 18.44 -17.57 -13.29
N THR A 138 19.41 -18.48 -13.39
CA THR A 138 20.53 -18.56 -12.43
C THR A 138 21.45 -17.33 -12.53
N SER A 139 21.58 -16.73 -13.71
CA SER A 139 22.38 -15.52 -13.91
C SER A 139 21.69 -14.22 -13.48
N LEU A 140 20.39 -14.24 -13.17
CA LEU A 140 19.63 -13.05 -12.78
C LEU A 140 19.89 -12.65 -11.33
N SER A 141 20.19 -11.38 -11.12
CA SER A 141 20.17 -10.78 -9.77
C SER A 141 18.74 -10.56 -9.30
N VAL A 142 18.43 -11.05 -8.11
CA VAL A 142 17.14 -10.81 -7.44
C VAL A 142 16.92 -9.33 -7.20
N GLU A 143 17.99 -8.62 -6.80
CA GLU A 143 17.97 -7.19 -6.57
C GLU A 143 17.64 -6.42 -7.85
N ALA A 144 18.21 -6.84 -8.99
CA ALA A 144 17.89 -6.22 -10.28
C ALA A 144 16.41 -6.43 -10.67
N ILE A 145 15.84 -7.61 -10.37
CA ILE A 145 14.42 -7.89 -10.59
C ILE A 145 13.55 -6.98 -9.69
N VAL A 146 13.87 -6.90 -8.40
CA VAL A 146 13.14 -6.05 -7.46
C VAL A 146 13.23 -4.57 -7.88
N THR A 147 14.43 -4.10 -8.23
CA THR A 147 14.63 -2.73 -8.75
C THR A 147 13.77 -2.48 -9.97
N ARG A 148 13.71 -3.43 -10.91
CA ARG A 148 12.88 -3.29 -12.10
C ARG A 148 11.37 -3.24 -11.77
N CYS A 149 10.92 -3.99 -10.76
CA CYS A 149 9.54 -3.91 -10.30
C CYS A 149 9.19 -2.54 -9.73
N PHE A 150 10.08 -1.96 -8.91
CA PHE A 150 9.92 -0.60 -8.41
C PHE A 150 9.94 0.43 -9.54
N ASP A 151 10.80 0.27 -10.53
CA ASP A 151 10.86 1.14 -11.72
C ASP A 151 9.52 1.17 -12.46
N LEU A 152 8.93 -0.01 -12.73
CA LEU A 152 7.64 -0.12 -13.40
C LEU A 152 6.50 0.47 -12.56
N ALA A 153 6.47 0.17 -11.28
CA ALA A 153 5.49 0.74 -10.37
C ALA A 153 5.63 2.26 -10.25
N SER A 154 6.88 2.79 -10.27
CA SER A 154 7.16 4.23 -10.24
C SER A 154 6.65 4.95 -11.48
N MET A 155 6.76 4.34 -12.67
CA MET A 155 6.18 4.91 -13.89
C MET A 155 4.66 5.04 -13.78
N LEU A 156 4.00 4.03 -13.21
CA LEU A 156 2.55 4.09 -12.99
C LEU A 156 2.18 5.09 -11.89
N ALA A 157 2.96 5.17 -10.82
CA ALA A 157 2.80 6.15 -9.76
C ALA A 157 2.92 7.59 -10.29
N ALA A 158 3.87 7.86 -11.20
CA ALA A 158 3.98 9.17 -11.83
C ALA A 158 2.71 9.55 -12.59
N CYS A 159 2.12 8.60 -13.34
CA CYS A 159 0.83 8.83 -14.01
C CYS A 159 -0.32 9.08 -13.02
N ARG A 160 -0.35 8.38 -11.88
CA ARG A 160 -1.34 8.61 -10.83
C ARG A 160 -1.20 9.97 -10.16
N ILE A 161 0.04 10.45 -9.97
CA ILE A 161 0.32 11.77 -9.41
C ILE A 161 -0.18 12.87 -10.34
N VAL A 162 0.03 12.72 -11.66
CA VAL A 162 -0.54 13.66 -12.66
C VAL A 162 -2.06 13.64 -12.64
N ASP A 163 -2.68 12.43 -12.59
CA ASP A 163 -4.12 12.29 -12.44
C ASP A 163 -4.63 12.98 -11.15
N TYR A 164 -3.92 12.81 -10.05
CA TYR A 164 -4.23 13.44 -8.78
C TYR A 164 -4.15 14.97 -8.84
N HIS A 165 -3.10 15.53 -9.47
CA HIS A 165 -2.93 16.99 -9.62
C HIS A 165 -4.05 17.63 -10.44
N HIS A 166 -4.47 16.97 -11.51
CA HIS A 166 -5.45 17.52 -12.44
C HIS A 166 -6.86 16.98 -12.25
N SER A 167 -7.07 16.06 -11.30
CA SER A 167 -8.35 15.40 -11.05
C SER A 167 -8.97 14.80 -12.31
N LEU A 168 -8.16 14.15 -13.14
CA LEU A 168 -8.57 13.64 -14.45
C LEU A 168 -9.56 12.47 -14.33
N GLY A 169 -9.48 11.69 -13.24
CA GLY A 169 -10.34 10.53 -12.99
C GLY A 169 -9.98 9.33 -13.85
N LEU A 170 -8.68 9.11 -14.09
CA LEU A 170 -8.17 7.97 -14.84
C LEU A 170 -8.52 6.63 -14.18
N ASN A 171 -9.00 5.69 -14.96
CA ASN A 171 -9.27 4.34 -14.49
C ASN A 171 -8.02 3.46 -14.58
N PHE A 172 -7.26 3.37 -13.50
CA PHE A 172 -6.08 2.53 -13.41
C PHE A 172 -6.40 1.04 -13.18
N LYS A 173 -7.62 0.68 -12.80
CA LYS A 173 -8.01 -0.72 -12.55
C LYS A 173 -7.94 -1.59 -13.80
N CYS A 174 -8.05 -0.98 -14.98
CA CYS A 174 -7.95 -1.66 -16.26
C CYS A 174 -6.51 -1.80 -16.75
N PHE A 175 -5.54 -1.14 -16.08
CA PHE A 175 -4.14 -1.22 -16.49
C PHE A 175 -3.55 -2.59 -16.14
N LYS A 176 -2.88 -3.18 -17.13
CA LYS A 176 -2.15 -4.45 -16.97
C LYS A 176 -0.84 -4.37 -17.74
N TYR A 177 0.23 -4.83 -17.12
CA TYR A 177 1.50 -5.05 -17.82
C TYR A 177 1.37 -6.25 -18.76
N VAL A 178 0.99 -6.05 -20.03
CA VAL A 178 0.72 -7.16 -20.97
C VAL A 178 1.51 -7.00 -22.25
N GLY A 179 2.02 -8.10 -22.77
CA GLY A 179 2.33 -8.26 -24.20
C GLY A 179 3.70 -7.80 -24.68
N HIS A 180 4.55 -7.23 -23.80
CA HIS A 180 5.85 -6.69 -24.21
C HIS A 180 7.01 -7.37 -23.50
N SER A 181 8.22 -7.21 -24.06
CA SER A 181 9.46 -7.43 -23.33
C SER A 181 9.50 -6.46 -22.12
N ILE A 182 10.16 -6.86 -21.05
CA ILE A 182 10.37 -5.98 -19.89
C ILE A 182 11.10 -4.70 -20.31
N ASP A 183 11.98 -4.81 -21.29
CA ASP A 183 12.83 -3.72 -21.77
C ASP A 183 12.06 -2.70 -22.62
N ASP A 184 10.92 -3.09 -23.23
CA ASP A 184 10.09 -2.23 -24.05
C ASP A 184 9.13 -1.36 -23.20
N LEU A 185 8.99 -1.66 -21.91
CA LEU A 185 8.12 -0.91 -21.01
C LEU A 185 8.79 0.40 -20.58
N ASN A 186 8.25 1.48 -21.03
CA ASN A 186 8.63 2.85 -20.67
C ASN A 186 7.39 3.68 -20.32
N THR A 187 7.61 4.91 -19.87
CA THR A 187 6.53 5.82 -19.47
C THR A 187 5.54 6.06 -20.62
N SER A 188 6.03 6.30 -21.83
CA SER A 188 5.18 6.53 -23.03
C SER A 188 4.26 5.34 -23.31
N TYR A 189 4.75 4.10 -23.17
CA TYR A 189 3.91 2.91 -23.33
C TYR A 189 2.81 2.82 -22.26
N ILE A 190 3.19 2.99 -20.99
CA ILE A 190 2.22 2.96 -19.88
C ILE A 190 1.11 3.97 -20.11
N MET A 191 1.47 5.15 -20.55
CA MET A 191 0.53 6.24 -20.82
C MET A 191 -0.37 5.97 -22.00
N GLN A 192 0.19 5.48 -23.11
CA GLN A 192 -0.62 5.09 -24.26
C GLN A 192 -1.70 4.08 -23.83
N ARG A 193 -1.32 3.07 -23.02
CA ARG A 193 -2.26 2.07 -22.52
C ARG A 193 -3.32 2.67 -21.58
N LEU A 194 -2.94 3.64 -20.74
CA LEU A 194 -3.90 4.37 -19.89
C LEU A 194 -4.89 5.17 -20.73
N ILE A 195 -4.42 5.91 -21.75
CA ILE A 195 -5.27 6.68 -22.65
C ILE A 195 -6.24 5.75 -23.40
N GLU A 196 -5.73 4.65 -23.97
CA GLU A 196 -6.57 3.64 -24.66
C GLU A 196 -7.64 3.05 -23.73
N SER A 197 -7.35 2.92 -22.44
CA SER A 197 -8.28 2.40 -21.42
C SER A 197 -9.28 3.46 -20.91
N ASN A 198 -9.07 4.72 -21.26
CA ASN A 198 -9.88 5.86 -20.83
C ASN A 198 -10.34 6.73 -22.04
N PRO A 199 -11.02 6.17 -23.06
CA PRO A 199 -11.30 6.85 -24.31
C PRO A 199 -12.26 8.04 -24.20
N SER A 200 -12.94 8.20 -23.07
CA SER A 200 -13.84 9.31 -22.81
C SER A 200 -13.14 10.56 -22.28
N LEU A 201 -11.85 10.48 -21.98
CA LEU A 201 -11.09 11.61 -21.46
C LEU A 201 -10.40 12.35 -22.61
N GLU A 202 -10.65 13.64 -22.70
CA GLU A 202 -9.95 14.54 -23.62
C GLU A 202 -8.56 14.89 -23.06
N LEU A 203 -7.64 13.92 -23.09
CA LEU A 203 -6.25 14.12 -22.71
C LEU A 203 -5.42 14.45 -23.94
N GLU A 204 -4.58 15.48 -23.84
CA GLU A 204 -3.53 15.72 -24.82
C GLU A 204 -2.34 14.81 -24.46
N PRO A 205 -2.07 13.74 -25.24
CA PRO A 205 -1.14 12.69 -24.85
C PRO A 205 0.29 13.21 -24.61
N ALA A 206 0.75 14.16 -25.43
CA ALA A 206 2.12 14.66 -25.34
C ALA A 206 2.34 15.48 -24.06
N SER A 207 1.36 16.31 -23.68
CA SER A 207 1.43 17.11 -22.45
C SER A 207 1.42 16.23 -21.19
N PHE A 208 0.50 15.27 -21.13
CA PHE A 208 0.45 14.31 -20.02
C PHE A 208 1.76 13.50 -19.93
N CYS A 209 2.34 13.07 -21.08
CA CYS A 209 3.64 12.39 -21.15
C CYS A 209 4.75 13.21 -20.51
N ALA A 210 4.91 14.42 -20.98
CA ALA A 210 5.98 15.29 -20.50
C ALA A 210 5.88 15.54 -18.99
N GLU A 211 4.67 15.73 -18.48
CA GLU A 211 4.45 15.94 -17.06
C GLU A 211 4.71 14.67 -16.25
N ALA A 212 4.24 13.50 -16.69
CA ALA A 212 4.50 12.24 -16.02
C ALA A 212 5.99 11.89 -16.01
N GLU A 213 6.74 12.22 -17.06
CA GLU A 213 8.19 12.05 -17.09
C GLU A 213 8.90 12.98 -16.10
N ALA A 214 8.46 14.23 -15.98
CA ALA A 214 8.99 15.17 -14.99
C ALA A 214 8.72 14.67 -13.55
N VAL A 215 7.49 14.24 -13.25
CA VAL A 215 7.12 13.64 -11.96
C VAL A 215 7.92 12.38 -11.69
N LEU A 216 8.16 11.53 -12.69
CA LEU A 216 8.95 10.31 -12.53
C LEU A 216 10.39 10.61 -12.10
N CYS A 217 10.97 11.70 -12.55
CA CYS A 217 12.29 12.13 -12.08
C CYS A 217 12.26 12.40 -10.56
N ASP A 218 11.26 13.13 -10.08
CA ASP A 218 11.10 13.42 -8.64
C ASP A 218 10.84 12.16 -7.82
N VAL A 219 9.99 11.26 -8.35
CA VAL A 219 9.69 9.95 -7.73
C VAL A 219 10.97 9.14 -7.54
N ARG A 220 11.85 9.08 -8.55
CA ARG A 220 13.10 8.33 -8.54
C ARG A 220 14.16 8.91 -7.61
N MET A 221 14.09 10.20 -7.31
CA MET A 221 15.03 10.87 -6.39
C MET A 221 14.69 10.61 -4.92
N ARG A 222 13.52 10.07 -4.60
CA ARG A 222 13.13 9.75 -3.23
C ARG A 222 13.86 8.50 -2.73
N SER A 223 14.17 8.46 -1.45
CA SER A 223 14.82 7.30 -0.79
C SER A 223 13.97 6.03 -0.89
N PHE A 224 12.65 6.18 -0.93
CA PHE A 224 11.69 5.12 -1.24
C PHE A 224 10.62 5.68 -2.18
N PRO A 225 10.35 5.03 -3.34
CA PRO A 225 9.37 5.52 -4.29
C PRO A 225 7.94 5.50 -3.70
N PRO A 226 7.10 6.51 -4.00
CA PRO A 226 5.71 6.58 -3.55
C PRO A 226 4.81 5.67 -4.41
N VAL A 227 5.08 4.38 -4.39
CA VAL A 227 4.34 3.35 -5.14
C VAL A 227 3.36 2.64 -4.24
N GLY A 228 2.15 2.37 -4.74
CA GLY A 228 1.18 1.54 -4.03
C GLY A 228 1.51 0.05 -4.13
N ASP A 229 1.14 -0.70 -3.12
CA ASP A 229 1.37 -2.14 -3.04
C ASP A 229 0.72 -2.90 -4.21
N HIS A 230 -0.48 -2.51 -4.64
CA HIS A 230 -1.15 -3.08 -5.81
C HIS A 230 -0.32 -2.94 -7.09
N ASP A 231 0.21 -1.75 -7.36
CA ASP A 231 1.00 -1.47 -8.54
C ASP A 231 2.35 -2.20 -8.49
N LEU A 232 2.97 -2.25 -7.31
CA LEU A 232 4.21 -2.98 -7.08
C LEU A 232 4.02 -4.49 -7.24
N PHE A 233 2.95 -5.07 -6.68
CA PHE A 233 2.68 -6.50 -6.80
C PHE A 233 2.26 -6.88 -8.23
N ALA A 234 1.57 -6.01 -8.94
CA ALA A 234 1.27 -6.21 -10.36
C ALA A 234 2.55 -6.21 -11.21
N ALA A 235 3.47 -5.27 -10.97
CA ALA A 235 4.78 -5.23 -11.61
C ALA A 235 5.59 -6.48 -11.29
N LEU A 236 5.61 -6.92 -10.03
CA LEU A 236 6.31 -8.12 -9.58
C LEU A 236 5.75 -9.38 -10.26
N ASN A 237 4.42 -9.53 -10.29
CA ASN A 237 3.76 -10.61 -11.00
C ASN A 237 4.21 -10.64 -12.46
N PHE A 238 4.17 -9.50 -13.15
CA PHE A 238 4.57 -9.40 -14.54
C PHE A 238 6.03 -9.78 -14.76
N VAL A 239 6.96 -9.20 -14.02
CA VAL A 239 8.41 -9.44 -14.19
C VAL A 239 8.75 -10.90 -13.89
N VAL A 240 8.28 -11.45 -12.77
CA VAL A 240 8.57 -12.85 -12.39
C VAL A 240 7.95 -13.84 -13.39
N SER A 241 6.78 -13.52 -13.99
CA SER A 241 6.13 -14.38 -14.99
C SER A 241 6.99 -14.66 -16.22
N LYS A 242 7.95 -13.80 -16.52
CA LYS A 242 8.88 -14.00 -17.64
C LYS A 242 9.87 -15.14 -17.41
N TYR A 243 10.11 -15.45 -16.15
CA TYR A 243 11.14 -16.41 -15.73
C TYR A 243 10.56 -17.67 -15.06
N SER A 244 9.46 -17.53 -14.33
CA SER A 244 8.85 -18.58 -13.51
C SER A 244 7.34 -18.50 -13.53
N SER A 245 6.68 -19.37 -12.74
CA SER A 245 5.26 -19.20 -12.42
C SER A 245 5.09 -17.93 -11.58
N ALA A 246 4.28 -16.99 -12.07
CA ALA A 246 4.05 -15.74 -11.38
C ALA A 246 3.26 -15.94 -10.07
N PRO A 247 3.69 -15.32 -8.96
CA PRO A 247 2.88 -15.28 -7.76
C PRO A 247 1.66 -14.39 -8.01
N SER A 248 0.48 -14.81 -7.56
CA SER A 248 -0.67 -13.90 -7.57
C SER A 248 -0.45 -12.77 -6.56
N GLU A 249 -1.09 -11.62 -6.78
CA GLU A 249 -1.08 -10.52 -5.83
C GLU A 249 -1.50 -10.98 -4.42
N LYS A 250 -2.55 -11.82 -4.34
CA LYS A 250 -2.98 -12.42 -3.07
C LYS A 250 -1.87 -13.26 -2.41
N THR A 251 -1.11 -14.01 -3.19
CA THR A 251 0.02 -14.81 -2.67
C THR A 251 1.12 -13.90 -2.11
N LEU A 252 1.41 -12.78 -2.78
CA LEU A 252 2.39 -11.80 -2.33
C LEU A 252 1.95 -11.13 -1.03
N ARG A 253 0.68 -10.70 -0.93
CA ARG A 253 0.13 -10.14 0.31
C ARG A 253 0.21 -11.13 1.47
N VAL A 254 -0.17 -12.38 1.24
CA VAL A 254 -0.06 -13.44 2.26
C VAL A 254 1.40 -13.64 2.68
N ALA A 255 2.36 -13.62 1.74
CA ALA A 255 3.78 -13.74 2.07
C ALA A 255 4.25 -12.58 2.95
N VAL A 256 3.85 -11.34 2.63
CA VAL A 256 4.16 -10.14 3.44
C VAL A 256 3.60 -10.30 4.85
N VAL A 257 2.30 -10.58 4.98
CA VAL A 257 1.63 -10.72 6.30
C VAL A 257 2.23 -11.87 7.13
N SER A 258 2.58 -12.99 6.46
CA SER A 258 3.18 -14.15 7.13
C SER A 258 4.62 -13.92 7.60
N SER A 259 5.32 -12.96 6.98
CA SER A 259 6.70 -12.61 7.34
C SER A 259 6.79 -11.55 8.43
N LEU A 260 5.65 -11.00 8.86
CA LEU A 260 5.61 -10.00 9.93
C LEU A 260 6.03 -10.60 11.26
N SER A 261 6.62 -9.73 12.07
CA SER A 261 6.87 -9.95 13.49
C SER A 261 6.67 -8.64 14.25
N VAL A 262 6.48 -8.71 15.55
CA VAL A 262 6.42 -7.52 16.41
C VAL A 262 7.66 -6.64 16.25
N ALA A 263 8.85 -7.26 16.08
CA ALA A 263 10.09 -6.53 15.88
C ALA A 263 10.09 -5.71 14.56
N ILE A 264 9.45 -6.20 13.51
CA ILE A 264 9.29 -5.46 12.25
C ILE A 264 8.26 -4.34 12.43
N LEU A 265 7.09 -4.65 13.01
CA LEU A 265 6.04 -3.66 13.26
C LEU A 265 6.55 -2.49 14.11
N ARG A 266 7.36 -2.74 15.12
CA ARG A 266 8.02 -1.70 15.94
C ARG A 266 9.04 -0.82 15.19
N ARG A 267 9.37 -1.12 13.94
CA ARG A 267 10.18 -0.20 13.10
C ARG A 267 9.32 0.83 12.39
N ILE A 268 8.03 0.55 12.20
CA ILE A 268 7.07 1.40 11.50
C ILE A 268 6.59 2.50 12.44
N SER A 269 6.61 3.77 11.99
CA SER A 269 6.36 4.93 12.87
C SER A 269 4.93 4.97 13.41
N TRP A 270 3.90 4.69 12.58
CA TRP A 270 2.52 4.67 13.06
C TRP A 270 2.27 3.51 14.02
N CYS A 271 2.95 2.37 13.87
CA CYS A 271 2.91 1.27 14.86
C CYS A 271 3.52 1.70 16.20
N LYS A 272 4.67 2.39 16.18
CA LYS A 272 5.28 2.97 17.39
C LYS A 272 4.34 3.96 18.08
N ALA A 273 3.68 4.81 17.29
CA ALA A 273 2.74 5.78 17.83
C ALA A 273 1.52 5.10 18.48
N LEU A 274 1.00 4.02 17.89
CA LEU A 274 -0.07 3.20 18.47
C LEU A 274 0.40 2.50 19.77
N GLU A 275 1.60 1.97 19.80
CA GLU A 275 2.17 1.34 21.01
C GLU A 275 2.35 2.38 22.12
N ALA A 276 2.90 3.56 21.82
CA ALA A 276 3.03 4.63 22.81
C ALA A 276 1.66 5.14 23.31
N TRP A 277 0.67 5.26 22.42
CA TRP A 277 -0.69 5.62 22.79
C TRP A 277 -1.34 4.57 23.72
N SER A 278 -1.25 3.30 23.40
CA SER A 278 -1.86 2.25 24.25
C SER A 278 -1.21 2.16 25.64
N LEU A 279 0.10 2.38 25.71
CA LEU A 279 0.83 2.42 26.98
C LEU A 279 0.36 3.58 27.88
N SER A 280 -0.14 4.69 27.32
CA SER A 280 -0.74 5.76 28.15
C SER A 280 -2.03 5.35 28.87
N TYR A 281 -2.61 4.21 28.47
CA TYR A 281 -3.76 3.56 29.12
C TYR A 281 -3.35 2.28 29.89
N GLU A 282 -2.05 2.05 30.10
CA GLU A 282 -1.52 0.84 30.74
C GLU A 282 -1.88 -0.46 29.99
N VAL A 283 -2.10 -0.37 28.67
CA VAL A 283 -2.44 -1.49 27.79
C VAL A 283 -1.24 -1.83 26.91
N ALA A 284 -0.81 -3.10 26.94
CA ALA A 284 0.19 -3.59 26.00
C ALA A 284 -0.43 -3.66 24.58
N PHE A 285 0.16 -2.96 23.62
CA PHE A 285 -0.34 -2.95 22.24
C PHE A 285 -0.04 -4.27 21.54
N PHE A 286 1.23 -4.67 21.53
CA PHE A 286 1.65 -5.91 20.91
C PHE A 286 1.73 -7.06 21.92
N VAL A 287 1.34 -8.25 21.46
CA VAL A 287 1.60 -9.51 22.15
C VAL A 287 2.70 -10.26 21.40
N GLU A 288 3.66 -10.79 22.15
CA GLU A 288 4.66 -11.71 21.58
C GLU A 288 3.95 -13.06 21.34
N ALA A 289 4.02 -13.55 20.09
CA ALA A 289 3.40 -14.81 19.68
C ALA A 289 4.19 -16.03 20.15
#